data_b596c65c6b7002778dd55700732be623
#
_entry.id   b596c65c6b7002778dd55700732be623
#
_cell.length_a   1.000
_cell.length_b   1.000
_cell.length_c   1.000
_cell.angle_alpha   90.00
_cell.angle_beta   90.00
_cell.angle_gamma   90.00
#
_symmetry.space_group_name_H-M   'P 1'
#
loop_
_entity.id
_entity.type
_entity.pdbx_description
1 polymer ?
#
loop_
_entity_poly.entity_id
_entity_poly.type
_entity_poly.pdbx_seq_one_letter_code
_entity_poly.pdbx_strand_id
1 'polypeptide(L)'
;ARNLLGLVYYEMGEAALALKEWVISKNLRHRGNIADDYIRDMRDNRQSLDSADHSIRKFNQALEYAKTGSKDMAVIQLKKVINVNPRMIKAYQLLALLYMEDQKYDQALDVIDRCLEIDRGNPGALSYKRELETTYKASKKKNSIGVAGELEREEVIIPVRMRDYGSYLAAAAYVLVGFLLSLGVLYYVIMPGKEAQLDEKSQAKIQQYEDKYASLN
;
A
#
# COMPACT_ATOMS: atom_id res chain seq x y z
N ALA A 1 30.93 -3.45 17.85
CA ALA A 1 29.57 -2.96 18.14
C ALA A 1 28.89 -2.37 16.89
N ARG A 2 29.50 -1.39 16.16
CA ARG A 2 28.87 -0.73 14.99
C ARG A 2 28.54 -1.66 13.84
N ASN A 3 29.40 -2.63 13.51
CA ASN A 3 29.13 -3.60 12.45
C ASN A 3 27.88 -4.43 12.75
N LEU A 4 27.70 -4.84 14.01
CA LEU A 4 26.51 -5.55 14.45
C LEU A 4 25.26 -4.65 14.38
N LEU A 5 25.40 -3.39 14.80
CA LEU A 5 24.31 -2.42 14.69
C LEU A 5 23.88 -2.22 13.23
N GLY A 6 24.84 -2.12 12.32
CA GLY A 6 24.56 -2.05 10.87
C GLY A 6 23.82 -3.28 10.37
N LEU A 7 24.21 -4.50 10.81
CA LEU A 7 23.49 -5.74 10.47
C LEU A 7 22.04 -5.71 10.99
N VAL A 8 21.83 -5.27 12.24
CA VAL A 8 20.49 -5.14 12.80
C VAL A 8 19.63 -4.19 11.95
N TYR A 9 20.14 -3.01 11.60
CA TYR A 9 19.43 -2.09 10.72
C TYR A 9 19.14 -2.70 9.35
N TYR A 10 20.06 -3.45 8.78
CA TYR A 10 19.87 -4.12 7.50
C TYR A 10 18.74 -5.15 7.56
N GLU A 11 18.72 -5.97 8.62
CA GLU A 11 17.67 -6.95 8.87
C GLU A 11 16.30 -6.31 9.13
N MET A 12 16.26 -5.08 9.66
CA MET A 12 15.06 -4.28 9.85
C MET A 12 14.61 -3.52 8.57
N GLY A 13 15.25 -3.76 7.42
CA GLY A 13 14.96 -3.07 6.17
C GLY A 13 15.41 -1.61 6.10
N GLU A 14 16.25 -1.18 7.04
CA GLU A 14 16.78 0.19 7.16
C GLU A 14 18.17 0.30 6.50
N ALA A 15 18.23 0.02 5.20
CA ALA A 15 19.49 -0.08 4.44
C ALA A 15 20.38 1.18 4.56
N ALA A 16 19.78 2.37 4.57
CA ALA A 16 20.53 3.62 4.71
C ALA A 16 21.20 3.76 6.09
N LEU A 17 20.51 3.32 7.16
CA LEU A 17 21.08 3.32 8.52
C LEU A 17 22.18 2.26 8.65
N ALA A 18 21.99 1.08 8.06
CA ALA A 18 23.01 0.04 8.02
C ALA A 18 24.30 0.54 7.36
N LEU A 19 24.17 1.13 6.16
CA LEU A 19 25.31 1.68 5.42
C LEU A 19 26.02 2.78 6.23
N LYS A 20 25.27 3.67 6.87
CA LYS A 20 25.83 4.72 7.74
C LYS A 20 26.70 4.12 8.84
N GLU A 21 26.22 3.09 9.56
CA GLU A 21 26.98 2.48 10.66
C GLU A 21 28.23 1.75 10.15
N TRP A 22 28.15 1.10 9.00
CA TRP A 22 29.32 0.43 8.40
C TRP A 22 30.37 1.43 7.89
N VAL A 23 29.96 2.54 7.26
CA VAL A 23 30.87 3.60 6.84
C VAL A 23 31.57 4.24 8.05
N ILE A 24 30.82 4.53 9.14
CA ILE A 24 31.46 5.02 10.37
C ILE A 24 32.42 3.99 10.95
N SER A 25 32.04 2.71 10.97
CA SER A 25 32.92 1.64 11.46
C SER A 25 34.22 1.55 10.66
N LYS A 26 34.12 1.63 9.32
CA LYS A 26 35.29 1.63 8.42
C LYS A 26 36.20 2.83 8.68
N ASN A 27 35.65 4.02 8.90
CA ASN A 27 36.43 5.23 9.21
C ASN A 27 37.17 5.13 10.56
N LEU A 28 36.58 4.43 11.53
CA LEU A 28 37.22 4.20 12.82
C LEU A 28 38.32 3.15 12.78
N ARG A 29 38.20 2.16 11.90
CA ARG A 29 39.16 1.08 11.71
C ARG A 29 39.33 0.77 10.23
N HIS A 30 40.38 1.29 9.61
CA HIS A 30 40.59 1.23 8.18
C HIS A 30 41.07 -0.12 7.64
N ARG A 31 41.67 -1.00 8.46
CA ARG A 31 42.25 -2.29 8.03
C ARG A 31 41.57 -3.45 8.76
N GLY A 32 41.30 -4.54 8.01
CA GLY A 32 40.71 -5.76 8.55
C GLY A 32 39.36 -5.55 9.19
N ASN A 33 38.51 -4.71 8.58
CA ASN A 33 37.17 -4.41 9.05
C ASN A 33 36.13 -5.07 8.15
N ILE A 34 35.34 -5.99 8.71
CA ILE A 34 34.27 -6.71 8.00
C ILE A 34 33.20 -5.77 7.40
N ALA A 35 33.16 -4.50 7.84
CA ALA A 35 32.29 -3.49 7.24
C ALA A 35 32.56 -3.29 5.74
N ASP A 36 33.81 -3.51 5.27
CA ASP A 36 34.15 -3.43 3.85
C ASP A 36 33.42 -4.48 3.02
N ASP A 37 33.26 -5.69 3.56
CA ASP A 37 32.55 -6.78 2.90
C ASP A 37 31.06 -6.47 2.84
N TYR A 38 30.43 -6.04 3.93
CA TYR A 38 29.02 -5.64 3.96
C TYR A 38 28.69 -4.49 3.01
N ILE A 39 29.59 -3.47 2.94
CA ILE A 39 29.42 -2.35 2.00
C ILE A 39 29.51 -2.83 0.56
N ARG A 40 30.45 -3.77 0.28
CA ARG A 40 30.62 -4.36 -1.05
C ARG A 40 29.40 -5.18 -1.45
N ASP A 41 28.96 -6.10 -0.60
CA ASP A 41 27.78 -6.93 -0.82
C ASP A 41 26.53 -6.10 -1.10
N MET A 42 26.33 -5.02 -0.34
CA MET A 42 25.23 -4.10 -0.56
C MET A 42 25.36 -3.36 -1.90
N ARG A 43 26.59 -2.95 -2.30
CA ARG A 43 26.83 -2.27 -3.59
C ARG A 43 26.60 -3.21 -4.77
N ASP A 44 27.02 -4.46 -4.64
CA ASP A 44 26.91 -5.45 -5.70
C ASP A 44 25.47 -5.88 -5.92
N ASN A 45 24.63 -5.77 -4.89
CA ASN A 45 23.17 -6.00 -4.95
C ASN A 45 22.41 -4.70 -5.26
N ARG A 46 22.60 -4.16 -6.47
CA ARG A 46 21.92 -2.90 -6.91
C ARG A 46 20.40 -2.96 -6.80
N GLN A 47 19.80 -4.10 -7.13
CA GLN A 47 18.34 -4.26 -7.05
C GLN A 47 17.83 -4.07 -5.62
N SER A 48 18.57 -4.54 -4.62
CA SER A 48 18.21 -4.33 -3.21
C SER A 48 18.31 -2.86 -2.80
N LEU A 49 19.36 -2.16 -3.26
CA LEU A 49 19.51 -0.72 -3.01
C LEU A 49 18.41 0.11 -3.64
N ASP A 50 18.08 -0.15 -4.91
CA ASP A 50 17.02 0.56 -5.64
C ASP A 50 15.65 0.31 -4.98
N SER A 51 15.39 -0.92 -4.52
CA SER A 51 14.18 -1.27 -3.79
C SER A 51 14.10 -0.56 -2.43
N ALA A 52 15.23 -0.46 -1.72
CA ALA A 52 15.31 0.25 -0.44
C ALA A 52 15.07 1.76 -0.63
N ASP A 53 15.73 2.39 -1.61
CA ASP A 53 15.53 3.81 -1.94
C ASP A 53 14.07 4.10 -2.34
N HIS A 54 13.49 3.26 -3.20
CA HIS A 54 12.09 3.36 -3.58
C HIS A 54 11.14 3.27 -2.37
N SER A 55 11.41 2.34 -1.45
CA SER A 55 10.62 2.17 -0.22
C SER A 55 10.71 3.39 0.68
N ILE A 56 11.91 3.96 0.86
CA ILE A 56 12.13 5.17 1.66
C ILE A 56 11.37 6.36 1.06
N ARG A 57 11.44 6.57 -0.24
CA ARG A 57 10.72 7.66 -0.91
C ARG A 57 9.21 7.51 -0.75
N LYS A 58 8.68 6.31 -0.94
CA LYS A 58 7.24 6.03 -0.74
C LYS A 58 6.81 6.18 0.71
N PHE A 59 7.64 5.77 1.66
CA PHE A 59 7.39 5.99 3.08
C PHE A 59 7.32 7.48 3.42
N ASN A 60 8.27 8.27 2.94
CA ASN A 60 8.27 9.72 3.15
C ASN A 60 7.03 10.38 2.52
N GLN A 61 6.63 9.93 1.34
CA GLN A 61 5.38 10.39 0.70
C GLN A 61 4.15 10.02 1.53
N ALA A 62 4.10 8.81 2.08
CA ALA A 62 3.02 8.38 2.97
C ALA A 62 2.97 9.22 4.26
N LEU A 63 4.14 9.56 4.82
CA LEU A 63 4.24 10.41 5.99
C LEU A 63 3.71 11.82 5.71
N GLU A 64 3.99 12.40 4.54
CA GLU A 64 3.43 13.69 4.12
C GLU A 64 1.90 13.61 3.93
N TYR A 65 1.38 12.55 3.30
CA TYR A 65 -0.07 12.33 3.22
C TYR A 65 -0.72 12.21 4.61
N ALA A 66 -0.09 11.51 5.54
CA ALA A 66 -0.58 11.42 6.92
C ALA A 66 -0.63 12.80 7.60
N LYS A 67 0.43 13.61 7.48
CA LYS A 67 0.50 14.97 8.05
C LYS A 67 -0.54 15.92 7.44
N THR A 68 -0.83 15.79 6.15
CA THR A 68 -1.82 16.63 5.44
C THR A 68 -3.25 16.13 5.58
N GLY A 69 -3.49 15.08 6.37
CA GLY A 69 -4.83 14.53 6.61
C GLY A 69 -5.33 13.60 5.51
N SER A 70 -4.54 13.34 4.45
CA SER A 70 -4.89 12.42 3.36
C SER A 70 -4.65 10.96 3.75
N LYS A 71 -5.34 10.47 4.79
CA LYS A 71 -5.11 9.17 5.43
C LYS A 71 -5.22 7.99 4.48
N ASP A 72 -6.22 7.96 3.62
CA ASP A 72 -6.41 6.87 2.66
C ASP A 72 -5.22 6.74 1.71
N MET A 73 -4.68 7.87 1.23
CA MET A 73 -3.49 7.88 0.39
C MET A 73 -2.25 7.41 1.16
N ALA A 74 -2.12 7.80 2.43
CA ALA A 74 -1.05 7.32 3.30
C ALA A 74 -1.12 5.80 3.48
N VAL A 75 -2.29 5.25 3.78
CA VAL A 75 -2.52 3.79 3.92
C VAL A 75 -2.17 3.04 2.64
N ILE A 76 -2.60 3.54 1.47
CA ILE A 76 -2.28 2.92 0.17
C ILE A 76 -0.77 2.89 -0.06
N GLN A 77 -0.06 4.00 0.20
CA GLN A 77 1.39 4.06 0.01
C GLN A 77 2.13 3.15 1.00
N LEU A 78 1.72 3.11 2.28
CA LEU A 78 2.32 2.25 3.28
C LEU A 78 2.16 0.76 2.95
N LYS A 79 1.01 0.33 2.45
CA LYS A 79 0.82 -1.04 1.95
C LYS A 79 1.77 -1.36 0.80
N LYS A 80 2.01 -0.42 -0.12
CA LYS A 80 3.00 -0.59 -1.20
C LYS A 80 4.42 -0.68 -0.65
N VAL A 81 4.76 0.13 0.36
CA VAL A 81 6.06 0.06 1.04
C VAL A 81 6.28 -1.31 1.67
N ILE A 82 5.30 -1.81 2.43
CA ILE A 82 5.37 -3.12 3.09
C ILE A 82 5.51 -4.26 2.08
N ASN A 83 4.85 -4.16 0.92
CA ASN A 83 4.98 -5.16 -0.15
C ASN A 83 6.38 -5.20 -0.78
N VAL A 84 7.04 -4.04 -0.92
CA VAL A 84 8.39 -3.94 -1.50
C VAL A 84 9.47 -4.23 -0.46
N ASN A 85 9.29 -3.72 0.75
CA ASN A 85 10.19 -3.92 1.88
C ASN A 85 9.42 -4.44 3.10
N PRO A 86 9.19 -5.76 3.20
CA PRO A 86 8.38 -6.37 4.26
C PRO A 86 8.98 -6.24 5.67
N ARG A 87 10.24 -5.82 5.78
CA ARG A 87 10.94 -5.69 7.07
C ARG A 87 10.99 -4.26 7.60
N MET A 88 10.41 -3.29 6.89
CA MET A 88 10.45 -1.88 7.28
C MET A 88 9.50 -1.59 8.44
N ILE A 89 9.99 -1.74 9.67
CA ILE A 89 9.24 -1.59 10.93
C ILE A 89 8.48 -0.26 11.01
N LYS A 90 9.10 0.84 10.58
CA LYS A 90 8.47 2.17 10.58
C LYS A 90 7.19 2.23 9.74
N ALA A 91 7.13 1.46 8.65
CA ALA A 91 5.93 1.42 7.81
C ALA A 91 4.76 0.74 8.52
N TYR A 92 5.02 -0.35 9.25
CA TYR A 92 4.00 -1.00 10.07
C TYR A 92 3.52 -0.11 11.21
N GLN A 93 4.45 0.55 11.91
CA GLN A 93 4.10 1.45 13.01
C GLN A 93 3.21 2.62 12.54
N LEU A 94 3.56 3.27 11.44
CA LEU A 94 2.77 4.37 10.90
C LEU A 94 1.40 3.88 10.38
N LEU A 95 1.35 2.72 9.73
CA LEU A 95 0.10 2.13 9.26
C LEU A 95 -0.83 1.76 10.43
N ALA A 96 -0.28 1.20 11.50
CA ALA A 96 -1.05 0.90 12.71
C ALA A 96 -1.62 2.17 13.36
N LEU A 97 -0.83 3.24 13.47
CA LEU A 97 -1.29 4.54 14.00
C LEU A 97 -2.46 5.10 13.19
N LEU A 98 -2.38 5.04 11.85
CA LEU A 98 -3.48 5.48 10.98
C LEU A 98 -4.74 4.65 11.19
N TYR A 99 -4.62 3.33 11.36
CA TYR A 99 -5.75 2.48 11.66
C TYR A 99 -6.31 2.72 13.06
N MET A 100 -5.47 3.02 14.06
CA MET A 100 -5.92 3.41 15.40
C MET A 100 -6.72 4.70 15.36
N GLU A 101 -6.24 5.70 14.64
CA GLU A 101 -6.94 6.98 14.47
C GLU A 101 -8.29 6.82 13.75
N ASP A 102 -8.37 5.89 12.79
CA ASP A 102 -9.62 5.54 12.12
C ASP A 102 -10.52 4.57 12.91
N GLN A 103 -10.14 4.21 14.15
CA GLN A 103 -10.84 3.25 15.01
C GLN A 103 -10.96 1.83 14.41
N LYS A 104 -10.10 1.50 13.43
CA LYS A 104 -10.01 0.18 12.79
C LYS A 104 -9.09 -0.74 13.62
N TYR A 105 -9.50 -1.02 14.85
CA TYR A 105 -8.63 -1.67 15.85
C TYR A 105 -8.16 -3.07 15.45
N ASP A 106 -9.01 -3.87 14.79
CA ASP A 106 -8.63 -5.21 14.32
C ASP A 106 -7.50 -5.15 13.29
N GLN A 107 -7.58 -4.18 12.35
CA GLN A 107 -6.54 -3.98 11.34
C GLN A 107 -5.26 -3.43 11.96
N ALA A 108 -5.36 -2.57 12.97
CA ALA A 108 -4.22 -2.06 13.68
C ALA A 108 -3.49 -3.18 14.45
N LEU A 109 -4.22 -4.09 15.11
CA LEU A 109 -3.66 -5.26 15.81
C LEU A 109 -2.93 -6.19 14.84
N ASP A 110 -3.54 -6.55 13.68
CA ASP A 110 -2.90 -7.38 12.67
C ASP A 110 -1.57 -6.78 12.20
N VAL A 111 -1.55 -5.48 11.93
CA VAL A 111 -0.35 -4.77 11.47
C VAL A 111 0.73 -4.75 12.56
N ILE A 112 0.36 -4.53 13.83
CA ILE A 112 1.31 -4.53 14.95
C ILE A 112 1.86 -5.94 15.22
N ASP A 113 1.03 -6.96 15.13
CA ASP A 113 1.48 -8.35 15.31
C ASP A 113 2.52 -8.73 14.23
N ARG A 114 2.29 -8.37 12.98
CA ARG A 114 3.29 -8.53 11.90
C ARG A 114 4.57 -7.73 12.15
N CYS A 115 4.48 -6.54 12.71
CA CYS A 115 5.64 -5.76 13.12
C CYS A 115 6.46 -6.51 14.20
N LEU A 116 5.79 -7.13 15.18
CA LEU A 116 6.41 -7.88 16.25
C LEU A 116 6.97 -9.25 15.82
N GLU A 117 6.52 -9.80 14.70
CA GLU A 117 7.16 -10.96 14.06
C GLU A 117 8.56 -10.62 13.56
N ILE A 118 8.79 -9.38 13.11
CA ILE A 118 10.08 -8.90 12.62
C ILE A 118 10.99 -8.52 13.80
N ASP A 119 10.47 -7.73 14.74
CA ASP A 119 11.18 -7.30 15.95
C ASP A 119 10.30 -7.46 17.19
N ARG A 120 10.43 -8.62 17.85
CA ARG A 120 9.64 -8.99 19.04
C ARG A 120 9.85 -8.05 20.23
N GLY A 121 11.01 -7.40 20.28
CA GLY A 121 11.39 -6.48 21.34
C GLY A 121 11.09 -5.01 21.05
N ASN A 122 10.45 -4.70 19.92
CA ASN A 122 10.23 -3.32 19.51
C ASN A 122 9.39 -2.54 20.55
N PRO A 123 9.95 -1.53 21.25
CA PRO A 123 9.25 -0.86 22.34
C PRO A 123 8.03 -0.06 21.84
N GLY A 124 8.12 0.53 20.62
CA GLY A 124 7.01 1.27 20.03
C GLY A 124 5.85 0.35 19.67
N ALA A 125 6.13 -0.77 19.01
CA ALA A 125 5.09 -1.74 18.65
C ALA A 125 4.42 -2.36 19.87
N LEU A 126 5.21 -2.70 20.91
CA LEU A 126 4.68 -3.20 22.19
C LEU A 126 3.80 -2.18 22.91
N SER A 127 4.18 -0.88 22.86
CA SER A 127 3.38 0.19 23.42
C SER A 127 2.04 0.34 22.70
N TYR A 128 2.06 0.37 21.34
CA TYR A 128 0.84 0.43 20.54
C TYR A 128 -0.06 -0.78 20.72
N LYS A 129 0.51 -1.99 20.82
CA LYS A 129 -0.26 -3.20 21.11
C LYS A 129 -1.02 -3.09 22.43
N ARG A 130 -0.34 -2.66 23.50
CA ARG A 130 -0.95 -2.48 24.81
C ARG A 130 -2.08 -1.45 24.80
N GLU A 131 -1.86 -0.33 24.13
CA GLU A 131 -2.87 0.70 23.97
C GLU A 131 -4.09 0.19 23.18
N LEU A 132 -3.86 -0.52 22.07
CA LEU A 132 -4.90 -1.16 21.28
C LEU A 132 -5.72 -2.16 22.09
N GLU A 133 -5.08 -3.05 22.82
CA GLU A 133 -5.78 -4.05 23.65
C GLU A 133 -6.67 -3.41 24.71
N THR A 134 -6.21 -2.32 25.35
CA THR A 134 -7.02 -1.59 26.34
C THR A 134 -8.20 -0.88 25.69
N THR A 135 -7.97 -0.18 24.58
CA THR A 135 -9.00 0.58 23.85
C THR A 135 -10.02 -0.36 23.20
N TYR A 136 -9.55 -1.45 22.60
CA TYR A 136 -10.42 -2.46 21.97
C TYR A 136 -11.31 -3.16 22.99
N LYS A 137 -10.77 -3.55 24.15
CA LYS A 137 -11.58 -4.11 25.25
C LYS A 137 -12.64 -3.13 25.76
N ALA A 138 -12.28 -1.84 25.87
CA ALA A 138 -13.21 -0.79 26.28
C ALA A 138 -14.32 -0.56 25.24
N SER A 139 -14.01 -0.52 23.95
CA SER A 139 -14.97 -0.37 22.85
C SER A 139 -15.94 -1.55 22.78
N LYS A 140 -15.43 -2.78 22.91
CA LYS A 140 -16.25 -4.00 22.90
C LYS A 140 -17.19 -4.08 24.13
N LYS A 141 -16.72 -3.64 25.31
CA LYS A 141 -17.54 -3.53 26.51
C LYS A 141 -18.64 -2.47 26.37
N LYS A 142 -18.34 -1.33 25.74
CA LYS A 142 -19.31 -0.28 25.49
C LYS A 142 -20.41 -0.74 24.52
N ASN A 143 -20.05 -1.48 23.48
CA ASN A 143 -21.00 -2.05 22.52
C ASN A 143 -21.87 -3.15 23.16
N SER A 144 -21.30 -3.98 24.04
CA SER A 144 -22.07 -5.01 24.75
C SER A 144 -23.02 -4.44 25.81
N ILE A 145 -22.65 -3.33 26.46
CA ILE A 145 -23.53 -2.63 27.41
C ILE A 145 -24.64 -1.87 26.67
N GLY A 146 -24.39 -1.31 25.49
CA GLY A 146 -25.39 -0.69 24.63
C GLY A 146 -26.47 -1.69 24.17
N VAL A 147 -26.06 -2.90 23.81
CA VAL A 147 -26.98 -3.97 23.43
C VAL A 147 -27.75 -4.55 24.65
N ALA A 148 -27.13 -4.63 25.83
CA ALA A 148 -27.80 -5.09 27.04
C ALA A 148 -28.78 -4.06 27.63
N GLY A 149 -28.50 -2.75 27.47
CA GLY A 149 -29.42 -1.68 27.89
C GLY A 149 -30.65 -1.50 27.02
N GLU A 150 -30.63 -2.02 25.78
CA GLU A 150 -31.81 -2.06 24.88
C GLU A 150 -32.72 -3.28 25.12
N LEU A 151 -32.19 -4.33 25.77
CA LEU A 151 -32.94 -5.57 26.04
C LEU A 151 -33.91 -5.45 27.27
N GLU A 152 -33.80 -4.40 28.09
CA GLU A 152 -34.75 -4.17 29.22
C GLU A 152 -35.93 -3.23 28.90
N ARG A 153 -36.07 -2.77 27.66
CA ARG A 153 -37.24 -2.06 27.21
C ARG A 153 -38.01 -2.87 26.18
N GLU A 154 -39.09 -3.45 26.66
CA GLU A 154 -40.23 -4.05 25.92
C GLU A 154 -39.89 -5.09 24.84
N GLU A 155 -40.44 -6.29 25.03
CA GLU A 155 -40.68 -7.26 23.96
C GLU A 155 -41.57 -6.64 22.84
N VAL A 156 -41.00 -5.79 22.03
CA VAL A 156 -41.51 -5.55 20.69
C VAL A 156 -40.86 -6.60 19.81
N ILE A 157 -41.60 -7.66 19.52
CA ILE A 157 -41.31 -8.60 18.44
C ILE A 157 -41.21 -7.77 17.15
N ILE A 158 -40.05 -7.24 16.87
CA ILE A 158 -39.75 -6.70 15.55
C ILE A 158 -39.44 -7.92 14.68
N PRO A 159 -40.28 -8.23 13.68
CA PRO A 159 -39.95 -9.29 12.75
C PRO A 159 -38.62 -8.93 12.13
N VAL A 160 -37.64 -9.86 12.22
CA VAL A 160 -36.36 -9.77 11.55
C VAL A 160 -36.66 -9.54 10.07
N ARG A 161 -36.67 -8.27 9.65
CA ARG A 161 -36.80 -7.92 8.26
C ARG A 161 -35.54 -8.46 7.59
N MET A 162 -35.66 -9.62 6.98
CA MET A 162 -34.64 -10.14 6.09
C MET A 162 -34.26 -8.99 5.15
N ARG A 163 -33.00 -8.57 5.25
CA ARG A 163 -32.46 -7.53 4.40
C ARG A 163 -32.64 -8.02 2.97
N ASP A 164 -33.55 -7.36 2.25
CA ASP A 164 -33.90 -7.72 0.88
C ASP A 164 -32.67 -7.59 -0.02
N TYR A 165 -31.92 -8.68 -0.14
CA TYR A 165 -30.83 -8.79 -1.12
C TYR A 165 -31.35 -8.67 -2.55
N GLY A 166 -32.65 -8.84 -2.77
CA GLY A 166 -33.29 -8.71 -4.07
C GLY A 166 -33.14 -7.32 -4.70
N SER A 167 -33.20 -6.26 -3.90
CA SER A 167 -33.00 -4.89 -4.40
C SER A 167 -31.56 -4.60 -4.85
N TYR A 168 -30.56 -5.18 -4.18
CA TYR A 168 -29.17 -5.06 -4.57
C TYR A 168 -28.83 -5.89 -5.81
N LEU A 169 -29.44 -7.09 -5.95
CA LEU A 169 -29.31 -7.91 -7.15
C LEU A 169 -29.96 -7.24 -8.37
N ALA A 170 -31.11 -6.61 -8.19
CA ALA A 170 -31.76 -5.83 -9.24
C ALA A 170 -30.88 -4.62 -9.64
N ALA A 171 -30.34 -3.87 -8.69
CA ALA A 171 -29.44 -2.74 -8.96
C ALA A 171 -28.16 -3.20 -9.68
N ALA A 172 -27.56 -4.31 -9.27
CA ALA A 172 -26.40 -4.90 -9.94
C ALA A 172 -26.72 -5.33 -11.39
N ALA A 173 -27.90 -5.91 -11.61
CA ALA A 173 -28.36 -6.29 -12.95
C ALA A 173 -28.53 -5.06 -13.88
N TYR A 174 -29.09 -3.95 -13.38
CA TYR A 174 -29.19 -2.70 -14.17
C TYR A 174 -27.81 -2.12 -14.53
N VAL A 175 -26.86 -2.15 -13.60
CA VAL A 175 -25.47 -1.70 -13.87
C VAL A 175 -24.81 -2.57 -14.94
N LEU A 176 -25.00 -3.90 -14.89
CA LEU A 176 -24.47 -4.81 -15.91
C LEU A 176 -25.09 -4.57 -17.29
N VAL A 177 -26.41 -4.38 -17.37
CA VAL A 177 -27.12 -4.06 -18.61
C VAL A 177 -26.63 -2.72 -19.18
N GLY A 178 -26.49 -1.69 -18.36
CA GLY A 178 -25.94 -0.39 -18.77
C GLY A 178 -24.53 -0.50 -19.30
N PHE A 179 -23.67 -1.31 -18.68
CA PHE A 179 -22.31 -1.54 -19.14
C PHE A 179 -22.27 -2.29 -20.48
N LEU A 180 -23.09 -3.31 -20.67
CA LEU A 180 -23.20 -4.04 -21.94
C LEU A 180 -23.71 -3.17 -23.09
N LEU A 181 -24.69 -2.32 -22.81
CA LEU A 181 -25.19 -1.33 -23.81
C LEU A 181 -24.11 -0.32 -24.17
N SER A 182 -23.34 0.16 -23.20
CA SER A 182 -22.21 1.06 -23.41
C SER A 182 -21.12 0.41 -24.28
N LEU A 183 -20.78 -0.85 -24.04
CA LEU A 183 -19.87 -1.62 -24.87
C LEU A 183 -20.42 -1.82 -26.30
N GLY A 184 -21.72 -2.06 -26.45
CA GLY A 184 -22.38 -2.18 -27.74
C GLY A 184 -22.27 -0.88 -28.54
N VAL A 185 -22.53 0.27 -27.95
CA VAL A 185 -22.36 1.58 -28.60
C VAL A 185 -20.89 1.83 -28.97
N LEU A 186 -19.97 1.50 -28.09
CA LEU A 186 -18.54 1.62 -28.39
C LEU A 186 -18.12 0.78 -29.60
N TYR A 187 -18.56 -0.48 -29.63
CA TYR A 187 -18.17 -1.43 -30.66
C TYR A 187 -18.85 -1.15 -32.00
N TYR A 188 -20.17 -0.89 -32.02
CA TYR A 188 -20.94 -0.75 -33.27
C TYR A 188 -20.99 0.69 -33.85
N VAL A 189 -20.81 1.71 -33.00
CA VAL A 189 -20.94 3.11 -33.41
C VAL A 189 -19.59 3.83 -33.48
N ILE A 190 -18.72 3.62 -32.49
CA ILE A 190 -17.46 4.38 -32.39
C ILE A 190 -16.31 3.69 -33.11
N MET A 191 -16.21 2.34 -33.05
CA MET A 191 -15.11 1.59 -33.68
C MET A 191 -15.12 1.69 -35.21
N PRO A 192 -16.22 1.47 -35.94
CA PRO A 192 -16.20 1.56 -37.41
C PRO A 192 -15.79 2.94 -37.92
N GLY A 193 -16.19 4.01 -37.22
CA GLY A 193 -15.80 5.37 -37.61
C GLY A 193 -14.30 5.64 -37.41
N LYS A 194 -13.66 5.00 -36.47
CA LYS A 194 -12.20 5.12 -36.24
C LYS A 194 -11.39 4.30 -37.22
N GLU A 195 -11.86 3.11 -37.62
CA GLU A 195 -11.20 2.29 -38.60
C GLU A 195 -11.22 2.99 -39.99
N ALA A 196 -12.35 3.55 -40.41
CA ALA A 196 -12.46 4.33 -41.67
C ALA A 196 -11.51 5.54 -41.67
N GLN A 197 -11.37 6.28 -40.58
CA GLN A 197 -10.42 7.39 -40.46
C GLN A 197 -8.94 6.96 -40.47
N LEU A 198 -8.64 5.79 -39.92
CA LEU A 198 -7.29 5.21 -39.94
C LEU A 198 -6.89 4.75 -41.32
N ASP A 199 -7.82 4.13 -42.06
CA ASP A 199 -7.59 3.70 -43.43
C ASP A 199 -7.42 4.88 -44.41
N GLU A 200 -8.22 5.94 -44.27
CA GLU A 200 -8.08 7.17 -45.07
C GLU A 200 -6.72 7.85 -44.80
N LYS A 201 -6.28 7.93 -43.53
CA LYS A 201 -4.97 8.50 -43.20
C LYS A 201 -3.80 7.64 -43.66
N SER A 202 -3.95 6.32 -43.69
CA SER A 202 -2.91 5.43 -44.18
C SER A 202 -2.80 5.48 -45.69
N GLN A 203 -3.90 5.54 -46.43
CA GLN A 203 -3.91 5.71 -47.89
C GLN A 203 -3.34 7.07 -48.32
N ALA A 204 -3.69 8.15 -47.62
CA ALA A 204 -3.12 9.47 -47.87
C ALA A 204 -1.60 9.51 -47.69
N LYS A 205 -1.07 8.79 -46.68
CA LYS A 205 0.38 8.68 -46.51
C LYS A 205 1.05 7.86 -47.60
N ILE A 206 0.45 6.76 -48.04
CA ILE A 206 0.98 5.94 -49.12
C ILE A 206 1.07 6.77 -50.38
N GLN A 207 0.01 7.51 -50.75
CA GLN A 207 -0.01 8.39 -51.91
C GLN A 207 1.04 9.50 -51.86
N GLN A 208 1.26 10.10 -50.67
CA GLN A 208 2.32 11.08 -50.48
C GLN A 208 3.74 10.49 -50.68
N TYR A 209 3.95 9.23 -50.32
CA TYR A 209 5.22 8.55 -50.60
C TYR A 209 5.38 8.22 -52.07
N GLU A 210 4.34 7.77 -52.79
CA GLU A 210 4.36 7.50 -54.23
C GLU A 210 4.67 8.76 -55.04
N ASP A 211 4.02 9.89 -54.74
CA ASP A 211 4.27 11.18 -55.35
C ASP A 211 5.71 11.65 -55.12
N LYS A 212 6.23 11.42 -53.93
CA LYS A 212 7.61 11.76 -53.59
C LYS A 212 8.63 10.89 -54.35
N TYR A 213 8.35 9.61 -54.50
CA TYR A 213 9.20 8.73 -55.31
C TYR A 213 9.12 9.05 -56.83
N ALA A 214 7.93 9.42 -57.34
CA ALA A 214 7.75 9.84 -58.74
C ALA A 214 8.49 11.15 -59.06
N SER A 215 8.68 12.03 -58.07
CA SER A 215 9.43 13.29 -58.24
C SER A 215 10.94 13.14 -58.17
N LEU A 216 11.46 11.96 -57.83
CA LEU A 216 12.89 11.67 -57.70
C LEU A 216 13.48 10.92 -58.89
N ASN A 217 12.66 10.49 -59.87
CA ASN A 217 13.02 9.92 -61.17
C ASN A 217 12.72 10.90 -62.30
#